data_825913a19deda56d5336766ea399ec5a
#
_entry.id   825913a19deda56d5336766ea399ec5a
#
_cell.length_a   1.000
_cell.length_b   1.000
_cell.length_c   1.000
_cell.angle_alpha   90.00
_cell.angle_beta   90.00
_cell.angle_gamma   90.00
#
_symmetry.space_group_name_H-M   'P 1'
#
loop_
_entity.id
_entity.type
_entity.pdbx_description
1 polymer ?
#
loop_
_entity_poly.entity_id
_entity_poly.type
_entity_poly.pdbx_seq_one_letter_code
_entity_poly.pdbx_strand_id
1 'polypeptide(L)'
;MKILVIGDSCKDIFIYGTCDRLAPAAPVPVFVPEYHRENRGMAGNVYENILSLKVEAALLTNTSEISKTRYVEKKTNHMLVRIDSGEEKIDRIENIETYPYCDYDAIIISDYDKGFLLEEDIEYISQQHQTVFLDTKKLLGDWVKHV
;
A
#
# COMPACT_ATOMS: atom_id res chain seq x y z
N MET A 1 22.00 3.42 -8.55
CA MET A 1 20.75 4.21 -8.43
C MET A 1 20.01 3.65 -7.24
N LYS A 2 19.63 4.52 -6.31
CA LYS A 2 18.94 4.19 -5.07
C LYS A 2 17.68 5.04 -4.96
N ILE A 3 16.52 4.41 -4.80
CA ILE A 3 15.22 5.09 -4.80
C ILE A 3 14.60 5.00 -3.40
N LEU A 4 14.03 6.10 -2.93
CA LEU A 4 13.20 6.11 -1.74
C LEU A 4 11.72 6.05 -2.14
N VAL A 5 10.99 5.06 -1.63
CA VAL A 5 9.53 4.97 -1.73
C VAL A 5 8.93 5.38 -0.39
N ILE A 6 8.01 6.33 -0.41
CA ILE A 6 7.32 6.84 0.79
C ILE A 6 5.81 6.70 0.58
N GLY A 7 5.08 6.19 1.56
CA GLY A 7 3.61 6.16 1.50
C GLY A 7 2.98 5.04 2.32
N ASP A 8 1.65 4.99 2.26
CA ASP A 8 0.88 3.97 2.96
C ASP A 8 1.15 2.58 2.40
N SER A 9 1.34 1.59 3.27
CA SER A 9 1.49 0.18 2.87
C SER A 9 0.46 -0.70 3.57
N CYS A 10 0.12 -1.79 2.92
CA CYS A 10 -0.73 -2.83 3.51
C CYS A 10 -0.24 -4.23 3.14
N LYS A 11 -0.80 -5.24 3.80
CA LYS A 11 -0.70 -6.64 3.36
C LYS A 11 -1.91 -6.96 2.48
N ASP A 12 -1.66 -7.36 1.25
CA ASP A 12 -2.67 -7.94 0.37
C ASP A 12 -2.68 -9.45 0.56
N ILE A 13 -3.73 -9.99 1.18
CA ILE A 13 -3.89 -11.41 1.50
C ILE A 13 -4.96 -12.00 0.59
N PHE A 14 -4.61 -13.04 -0.16
CA PHE A 14 -5.53 -13.78 -1.01
C PHE A 14 -5.72 -15.17 -0.44
N ILE A 15 -6.92 -15.48 0.02
CA ILE A 15 -7.29 -16.80 0.53
C ILE A 15 -8.07 -17.51 -0.57
N TYR A 16 -7.50 -18.57 -1.11
CA TYR A 16 -8.10 -19.39 -2.15
C TYR A 16 -8.80 -20.60 -1.55
N GLY A 17 -9.99 -20.90 -2.05
CA GLY A 17 -10.78 -22.02 -1.56
C GLY A 17 -11.92 -22.38 -2.49
N THR A 18 -12.83 -23.22 -2.01
CA THR A 18 -14.00 -23.70 -2.76
C THR A 18 -15.30 -23.27 -2.10
N CYS A 19 -16.35 -23.12 -2.94
CA CYS A 19 -17.72 -22.78 -2.54
C CYS A 19 -18.71 -23.75 -3.18
N ASP A 20 -18.73 -24.99 -2.71
CA ASP A 20 -19.53 -26.07 -3.34
C ASP A 20 -20.94 -26.20 -2.76
N ARG A 21 -21.32 -25.46 -1.71
CA ARG A 21 -22.62 -25.54 -1.06
C ARG A 21 -23.03 -24.21 -0.40
N LEU A 22 -24.32 -24.07 -0.15
CA LEU A 22 -24.90 -23.01 0.68
C LEU A 22 -24.97 -23.43 2.15
N ALA A 23 -24.95 -22.43 3.05
CA ALA A 23 -25.15 -22.67 4.46
C ALA A 23 -26.61 -23.04 4.76
N PRO A 24 -26.89 -24.01 5.69
CA PRO A 24 -28.25 -24.35 6.06
C PRO A 24 -29.02 -23.19 6.74
N ALA A 25 -28.31 -22.32 7.44
CA ALA A 25 -28.91 -21.24 8.24
C ALA A 25 -29.22 -19.96 7.45
N ALA A 26 -28.63 -19.79 6.25
CA ALA A 26 -28.84 -18.61 5.42
C ALA A 26 -28.40 -18.87 3.97
N PRO A 27 -28.93 -18.14 2.97
CA PRO A 27 -28.57 -18.32 1.56
C PRO A 27 -27.21 -17.70 1.23
N VAL A 28 -26.19 -18.12 1.95
CA VAL A 28 -24.80 -17.66 1.77
C VAL A 28 -23.90 -18.84 1.41
N PRO A 29 -22.87 -18.64 0.55
CA PRO A 29 -21.92 -19.69 0.22
C PRO A 29 -21.08 -20.09 1.45
N VAL A 30 -20.81 -21.39 1.58
CA VAL A 30 -19.84 -21.91 2.54
C VAL A 30 -18.48 -21.95 1.86
N PHE A 31 -17.58 -21.04 2.26
CA PHE A 31 -16.22 -21.02 1.77
C PHE A 31 -15.34 -21.95 2.57
N VAL A 32 -14.61 -22.84 1.89
CA VAL A 32 -13.65 -23.75 2.50
C VAL A 32 -12.25 -23.33 2.03
N PRO A 33 -11.43 -22.69 2.89
CA PRO A 33 -10.10 -22.23 2.51
C PRO A 33 -9.15 -23.42 2.31
N GLU A 34 -8.25 -23.32 1.31
CA GLU A 34 -7.26 -24.35 0.99
C GLU A 34 -5.82 -23.83 1.14
N TYR A 35 -5.52 -22.64 0.62
CA TYR A 35 -4.21 -21.99 0.75
C TYR A 35 -4.36 -20.48 0.68
N HIS A 36 -3.31 -19.77 1.06
CA HIS A 36 -3.25 -18.32 0.92
C HIS A 36 -1.96 -17.87 0.23
N ARG A 37 -1.98 -16.64 -0.26
CA ARG A 37 -0.82 -15.88 -0.75
C ARG A 37 -0.85 -14.50 -0.15
N GLU A 38 0.32 -13.97 0.16
CA GLU A 38 0.48 -12.62 0.68
C GLU A 38 1.43 -11.84 -0.23
N ASN A 39 1.09 -10.58 -0.47
CA ASN A 39 1.93 -9.63 -1.18
C ASN A 39 1.93 -8.31 -0.40
N ARG A 40 2.95 -7.51 -0.59
CA ARG A 40 2.90 -6.12 -0.18
C ARG A 40 1.95 -5.36 -1.10
N GLY A 41 1.08 -4.53 -0.54
CA GLY A 41 0.16 -3.67 -1.27
C GLY A 41 0.54 -2.19 -1.13
N MET A 42 -0.09 -1.33 -1.94
CA MET A 42 0.07 0.13 -1.90
C MET A 42 1.54 0.53 -2.15
N ALA A 43 2.14 1.43 -1.35
CA ALA A 43 3.55 1.82 -1.47
C ALA A 43 4.51 0.61 -1.37
N GLY A 44 4.13 -0.40 -0.57
CA GLY A 44 4.88 -1.65 -0.49
C GLY A 44 4.97 -2.40 -1.82
N ASN A 45 3.92 -2.37 -2.65
CA ASN A 45 3.95 -2.94 -4.00
C ASN A 45 4.84 -2.14 -4.95
N VAL A 46 4.85 -0.81 -4.84
CA VAL A 46 5.78 0.05 -5.61
C VAL A 46 7.23 -0.31 -5.27
N TYR A 47 7.53 -0.44 -3.99
CA TYR A 47 8.85 -0.85 -3.52
C TYR A 47 9.28 -2.21 -4.09
N GLU A 48 8.42 -3.25 -4.04
CA GLU A 48 8.73 -4.58 -4.60
C GLU A 48 8.94 -4.52 -6.13
N ASN A 49 8.18 -3.69 -6.84
CA ASN A 49 8.35 -3.48 -8.28
C ASN A 49 9.71 -2.86 -8.60
N ILE A 50 10.18 -1.87 -7.83
CA ILE A 50 11.52 -1.27 -7.99
C ILE A 50 12.61 -2.33 -7.76
N LEU A 51 12.49 -3.12 -6.68
CA LEU A 51 13.44 -4.21 -6.42
C LEU A 51 13.49 -5.25 -7.54
N SER A 52 12.34 -5.55 -8.16
CA SER A 52 12.25 -6.51 -9.29
C SER A 52 13.02 -6.03 -10.52
N LEU A 53 13.19 -4.73 -10.69
CA LEU A 53 14.02 -4.09 -11.72
C LEU A 53 15.52 -4.10 -11.37
N LYS A 54 15.91 -4.72 -10.24
CA LYS A 54 17.29 -4.77 -9.71
C LYS A 54 17.84 -3.37 -9.38
N VAL A 55 16.96 -2.47 -8.97
CA VAL A 55 17.29 -1.14 -8.47
C VAL A 55 17.27 -1.19 -6.95
N GLU A 56 18.27 -0.58 -6.31
CA GLU A 56 18.29 -0.43 -4.86
C GLU A 56 17.15 0.49 -4.42
N ALA A 57 16.38 0.09 -3.41
CA ALA A 57 15.28 0.89 -2.89
C ALA A 57 15.22 0.82 -1.36
N ALA A 58 14.64 1.85 -0.77
CA ALA A 58 14.20 1.88 0.62
C ALA A 58 12.70 2.20 0.68
N LEU A 59 12.03 1.72 1.70
CA LEU A 59 10.61 1.96 1.93
C LEU A 59 10.41 2.66 3.29
N LEU A 60 9.81 3.85 3.26
CA LEU A 60 9.35 4.58 4.43
C LEU A 60 7.83 4.53 4.46
N THR A 61 7.27 3.80 5.41
CA THR A 61 5.84 3.51 5.47
C THR A 61 5.34 3.38 6.91
N ASN A 62 4.02 3.31 7.08
CA ASN A 62 3.38 3.07 8.37
C ASN A 62 3.92 1.81 9.08
N THR A 63 3.98 1.88 10.41
CA THR A 63 4.30 0.73 11.28
C THR A 63 3.05 -0.05 11.67
N SER A 64 1.89 0.61 11.69
CA SER A 64 0.58 -0.01 11.90
C SER A 64 0.24 -1.00 10.80
N GLU A 65 -0.31 -2.15 11.20
CA GLU A 65 -0.64 -3.21 10.25
C GLU A 65 -2.01 -2.95 9.61
N ILE A 66 -2.00 -2.69 8.30
CA ILE A 66 -3.19 -2.64 7.44
C ILE A 66 -3.23 -3.92 6.61
N SER A 67 -4.39 -4.55 6.53
CA SER A 67 -4.57 -5.73 5.70
C SER A 67 -5.82 -5.65 4.81
N LYS A 68 -5.72 -6.24 3.62
CA LYS A 68 -6.80 -6.40 2.65
C LYS A 68 -6.91 -7.87 2.28
N THR A 69 -7.82 -8.58 2.96
CA THR A 69 -8.02 -10.00 2.79
C THR A 69 -9.10 -10.27 1.75
N ARG A 70 -8.77 -11.00 0.69
CA ARG A 70 -9.66 -11.39 -0.39
C ARG A 70 -9.91 -12.89 -0.36
N TYR A 71 -11.16 -13.29 -0.32
CA TYR A 71 -11.58 -14.67 -0.43
C TYR A 71 -11.95 -14.98 -1.88
N VAL A 72 -11.22 -15.89 -2.50
CA VAL A 72 -11.28 -16.15 -3.94
C VAL A 72 -11.65 -17.61 -4.19
N GLU A 73 -12.72 -17.82 -4.95
CA GLU A 73 -13.08 -19.16 -5.44
C GLU A 73 -12.03 -19.60 -6.48
N LYS A 74 -11.32 -20.71 -6.21
CA LYS A 74 -10.12 -21.08 -6.96
C LYS A 74 -10.35 -21.58 -8.37
N LYS A 75 -11.53 -22.18 -8.67
CA LYS A 75 -11.84 -22.73 -10.00
C LYS A 75 -12.15 -21.63 -11.01
N THR A 76 -12.87 -20.60 -10.56
CA THR A 76 -13.33 -19.50 -11.40
C THR A 76 -12.49 -18.23 -11.24
N ASN A 77 -11.64 -18.20 -10.24
CA ASN A 77 -10.87 -17.02 -9.81
C ASN A 77 -11.77 -15.82 -9.44
N HIS A 78 -13.02 -16.11 -9.00
CA HIS A 78 -13.98 -15.09 -8.61
C HIS A 78 -13.76 -14.67 -7.17
N MET A 79 -13.64 -13.36 -6.94
CA MET A 79 -13.55 -12.79 -5.59
C MET A 79 -14.95 -12.75 -4.96
N LEU A 80 -15.14 -13.43 -3.85
CA LEU A 80 -16.40 -13.54 -3.14
C LEU A 80 -16.63 -12.40 -2.15
N VAL A 81 -15.57 -12.04 -1.42
CA VAL A 81 -15.60 -10.97 -0.43
C VAL A 81 -14.18 -10.41 -0.22
N ARG A 82 -14.10 -9.12 0.09
CA ARG A 82 -12.88 -8.48 0.58
C ARG A 82 -13.15 -7.91 1.98
N ILE A 83 -12.22 -8.14 2.88
CA ILE A 83 -12.22 -7.59 4.24
C ILE A 83 -11.02 -6.68 4.38
N ASP A 84 -11.26 -5.41 4.68
CA ASP A 84 -10.22 -4.41 4.94
C ASP A 84 -10.16 -4.19 6.46
N SER A 85 -8.95 -4.18 7.03
CA SER A 85 -8.71 -4.05 8.46
C SER A 85 -7.52 -3.15 8.75
N GLY A 86 -7.59 -2.42 9.86
CA GLY A 86 -6.49 -1.61 10.40
C GLY A 86 -6.38 -0.19 9.83
N GLU A 87 -7.18 0.18 8.83
CA GLU A 87 -7.10 1.52 8.21
C GLU A 87 -7.41 2.67 9.17
N GLU A 88 -8.20 2.41 10.21
CA GLU A 88 -8.57 3.40 11.23
C GLU A 88 -7.47 3.68 12.26
N LYS A 89 -6.36 2.96 12.22
CA LYS A 89 -5.26 3.02 13.21
C LYS A 89 -3.91 3.34 12.59
N ILE A 90 -3.89 3.90 11.39
CA ILE A 90 -2.64 4.22 10.73
C ILE A 90 -1.88 5.30 11.50
N ASP A 91 -0.60 5.06 11.72
CA ASP A 91 0.33 6.02 12.28
C ASP A 91 0.76 7.02 11.21
N ARG A 92 0.86 8.29 11.58
CA ARG A 92 1.41 9.35 10.71
C ARG A 92 2.93 9.20 10.61
N ILE A 93 3.50 9.66 9.51
CA ILE A 93 4.95 9.75 9.32
C ILE A 93 5.58 10.61 10.42
N GLU A 94 6.71 10.16 10.94
CA GLU A 94 7.48 10.89 11.95
C GLU A 94 8.87 11.26 11.41
N ASN A 95 9.50 12.27 12.01
CA ASN A 95 10.89 12.68 11.77
C ASN A 95 11.19 13.03 10.30
N ILE A 96 10.22 13.56 9.57
CA ILE A 96 10.39 13.91 8.15
C ILE A 96 11.49 14.95 7.92
N GLU A 97 11.71 15.87 8.90
CA GLU A 97 12.70 16.93 8.78
C GLU A 97 14.16 16.43 8.89
N THR A 98 14.36 15.28 9.52
CA THR A 98 15.70 14.71 9.74
C THR A 98 16.02 13.54 8.83
N TYR A 99 15.11 13.19 7.93
CA TYR A 99 15.31 12.07 7.02
C TYR A 99 16.35 12.39 5.94
N PRO A 100 17.29 11.48 5.63
CA PRO A 100 18.40 11.75 4.71
C PRO A 100 17.97 11.62 3.23
N TYR A 101 17.14 12.53 2.76
CA TYR A 101 16.62 12.53 1.37
C TYR A 101 17.74 12.60 0.31
N CYS A 102 18.83 13.29 0.61
CA CYS A 102 19.98 13.46 -0.29
C CYS A 102 20.76 12.16 -0.56
N ASP A 103 20.52 11.10 0.22
CA ASP A 103 21.15 9.78 0.01
C ASP A 103 20.52 8.99 -1.13
N TYR A 104 19.48 9.52 -1.76
CA TYR A 104 18.72 8.87 -2.82
C TYR A 104 18.84 9.62 -4.14
N ASP A 105 18.72 8.92 -5.25
CA ASP A 105 18.73 9.49 -6.61
C ASP A 105 17.35 9.98 -7.04
N ALA A 106 16.28 9.45 -6.44
CA ALA A 106 14.91 9.87 -6.65
C ALA A 106 14.00 9.44 -5.47
N ILE A 107 12.89 10.16 -5.31
CA ILE A 107 11.84 9.87 -4.34
C ILE A 107 10.55 9.54 -5.09
N ILE A 108 9.87 8.48 -4.67
CA ILE A 108 8.53 8.12 -5.15
C ILE A 108 7.58 8.20 -3.95
N ILE A 109 6.62 9.12 -4.01
CA ILE A 109 5.55 9.22 -3.03
C ILE A 109 4.35 8.47 -3.58
N SER A 110 3.93 7.40 -2.89
CA SER A 110 2.77 6.58 -3.24
C SER A 110 1.75 6.65 -2.11
N ASP A 111 0.87 7.65 -2.20
CA ASP A 111 -0.08 8.02 -1.16
C ASP A 111 -1.49 7.51 -1.50
N TYR A 112 -1.99 6.60 -0.69
CA TYR A 112 -3.33 6.03 -0.81
C TYR A 112 -4.37 6.73 0.07
N ASP A 113 -3.99 7.88 0.66
CA ASP A 113 -4.85 8.72 1.50
C ASP A 113 -5.44 7.95 2.70
N LYS A 114 -4.58 7.14 3.36
CA LYS A 114 -4.95 6.41 4.57
C LYS A 114 -4.55 7.14 5.86
N GLY A 115 -3.83 8.27 5.75
CA GLY A 115 -3.47 9.12 6.86
C GLY A 115 -2.00 9.02 7.28
N PHE A 116 -1.16 8.22 6.61
CA PHE A 116 0.28 8.19 6.85
C PHE A 116 0.94 9.51 6.45
N LEU A 117 0.53 10.11 5.32
CA LEU A 117 0.98 11.41 4.83
C LEU A 117 -0.19 12.41 4.79
N LEU A 118 0.05 13.62 5.26
CA LEU A 118 -0.82 14.78 5.01
C LEU A 118 -0.29 15.57 3.81
N GLU A 119 -1.09 16.51 3.29
CA GLU A 119 -0.69 17.39 2.19
C GLU A 119 0.58 18.16 2.50
N GLU A 120 0.70 18.67 3.73
CA GLU A 120 1.87 19.38 4.23
C GLU A 120 3.14 18.53 4.27
N ASP A 121 3.01 17.21 4.55
CA ASP A 121 4.13 16.28 4.55
C ASP A 121 4.64 16.06 3.12
N ILE A 122 3.70 15.90 2.17
CA ILE A 122 4.03 15.71 0.75
C ILE A 122 4.68 16.97 0.18
N GLU A 123 4.14 18.16 0.49
CA GLU A 123 4.74 19.43 0.09
C GLU A 123 6.16 19.58 0.63
N TYR A 124 6.37 19.30 1.93
CA TYR A 124 7.68 19.34 2.54
C TYR A 124 8.67 18.37 1.87
N ILE A 125 8.30 17.10 1.72
CA ILE A 125 9.16 16.06 1.12
C ILE A 125 9.53 16.45 -0.32
N SER A 126 8.58 16.98 -1.08
CA SER A 126 8.81 17.36 -2.48
C SER A 126 9.83 18.48 -2.65
N GLN A 127 10.01 19.32 -1.63
CA GLN A 127 11.02 20.38 -1.61
C GLN A 127 12.44 19.89 -1.23
N GLN A 128 12.55 18.67 -0.67
CA GLN A 128 13.83 18.14 -0.20
C GLN A 128 14.67 17.48 -1.29
N HIS A 129 14.09 17.21 -2.48
CA HIS A 129 14.79 16.52 -3.56
C HIS A 129 14.37 17.04 -4.93
N GLN A 130 15.30 17.05 -5.92
CA GLN A 130 15.04 17.56 -7.28
C GLN A 130 14.18 16.62 -8.13
N THR A 131 14.21 15.33 -7.83
CA THR A 131 13.49 14.29 -8.59
C THR A 131 12.50 13.61 -7.68
N VAL A 132 11.26 14.08 -7.69
CA VAL A 132 10.16 13.53 -6.91
C VAL A 132 9.01 13.17 -7.84
N PHE A 133 8.50 11.94 -7.71
CA PHE A 133 7.30 11.44 -8.38
C PHE A 133 6.20 11.27 -7.36
N LEU A 134 5.00 11.72 -7.67
CA LEU A 134 3.83 11.63 -6.81
C LEU A 134 2.71 10.86 -7.50
N ASP A 135 2.23 9.80 -6.82
CA ASP A 135 0.95 9.14 -7.07
C ASP A 135 0.12 9.24 -5.79
N THR A 136 -0.98 9.99 -5.84
CA THR A 136 -1.83 10.26 -4.67
C THR A 136 -3.30 10.13 -4.99
N LYS A 137 -4.08 9.73 -3.98
CA LYS A 137 -5.55 9.77 -4.02
C LYS A 137 -6.15 11.06 -3.46
N LYS A 138 -5.33 11.95 -2.91
CA LYS A 138 -5.76 13.28 -2.49
C LYS A 138 -6.13 14.15 -3.70
N LEU A 139 -7.00 15.10 -3.49
CA LEU A 139 -7.29 16.13 -4.51
C LEU A 139 -6.06 17.02 -4.65
N LEU A 140 -5.58 17.17 -5.90
CA LEU A 140 -4.43 18.02 -6.19
C LEU A 140 -4.79 19.49 -5.96
N GLY A 141 -3.92 20.21 -5.27
CA GLY A 141 -4.08 21.59 -4.89
C GLY A 141 -2.76 22.36 -4.96
N ASP A 142 -2.73 23.54 -4.32
CA ASP A 142 -1.52 24.41 -4.32
C ASP A 142 -0.30 23.80 -3.64
N TRP A 143 -0.47 22.72 -2.90
CA TRP A 143 0.60 21.95 -2.24
C TRP A 143 1.44 21.09 -3.21
N VAL A 144 0.97 20.90 -4.46
CA VAL A 144 1.67 20.09 -5.49
C VAL A 144 2.49 21.01 -6.39
N LYS A 145 3.61 21.58 -5.88
CA LYS A 145 4.42 22.55 -6.65
C LYS A 145 5.78 22.02 -7.10
N HIS A 146 6.25 20.91 -6.53
CA HIS A 146 7.63 20.44 -6.70
C HIS A 146 7.71 18.94 -7.06
N VAL A 147 6.70 18.40 -7.70
CA VAL A 147 6.62 17.00 -8.14
C VAL A 147 6.46 16.89 -9.65
#